data_773092b842a6b3766d31c732d08c5885
#
_entry.id   773092b842a6b3766d31c732d08c5885
#
_cell.length_a   1.000
_cell.length_b   1.000
_cell.length_c   1.000
_cell.angle_alpha   90.00
_cell.angle_beta   90.00
_cell.angle_gamma   90.00
#
_symmetry.space_group_name_H-M   'P 1'
#
loop_
_entity.id
_entity.type
_entity.pdbx_description
1 polymer ?
#
loop_
_entity_poly.entity_id
_entity_poly.type
_entity_poly.pdbx_seq_one_letter_code
_entity_poly.pdbx_strand_id
1 'polypeptide(L)'
;MPAMLDRPLYQNIWKELIKEKRMVFMAGARRVGKTTLGEMIAQTFPNQVYLSWEIPGDRARLIREPAFFETVERRDESTPFVMFDELNKHRGWRKYLKGIYDRFQADYQFLIVGSSRLDYPQRRGDSLAGRYYLLHLWPFTQAELGRANLTAAEFFGNPQQVRMERQAELQDVWQTLSEHSGFPEPYLSGRKTSYRRWSTAYAEQLIREDIRDLTGIKAIDELETLYQLLPAQVGQLSSVPALAQGLQMAYNTIRSWLFTLQRFFAVVSLAPWTRGIPRAIREGQKIYLWDAPRVEDPAARFENMVALELCRAVSNWNELGYGRFSLNFVRTKDQQEVDFIISDDDKPVLLVDARADDHQPSAALIKFQNALKVPAVHLVRTAAGYRRISNDDQAILIAPACQYLAGLP
;
A
#
# COMPACT_ATOMS: atom_id res chain seq x y z
N MET A 1 18.32 -18.97 -9.84
CA MET A 1 17.67 -17.80 -9.24
C MET A 1 16.24 -18.19 -8.95
N PRO A 2 15.62 -17.83 -7.82
CA PRO A 2 14.19 -18.04 -7.65
C PRO A 2 13.45 -17.32 -8.79
N ALA A 3 12.38 -17.94 -9.30
CA ALA A 3 11.58 -17.37 -10.38
C ALA A 3 11.10 -15.98 -9.97
N MET A 4 11.48 -14.96 -10.73
CA MET A 4 11.07 -13.57 -10.52
C MET A 4 9.61 -13.48 -10.99
N LEU A 5 8.69 -13.14 -10.07
CA LEU A 5 7.29 -12.92 -10.44
C LEU A 5 7.17 -11.57 -11.16
N ASP A 6 6.54 -11.61 -12.32
CA ASP A 6 6.19 -10.42 -13.08
C ASP A 6 5.11 -9.61 -12.34
N ARG A 7 5.20 -8.28 -12.39
CA ARG A 7 4.30 -7.33 -11.71
C ARG A 7 3.49 -6.47 -12.71
N PRO A 8 2.61 -7.07 -13.52
CA PRO A 8 1.96 -6.38 -14.64
C PRO A 8 1.09 -5.21 -14.21
N LEU A 9 0.46 -5.26 -13.03
CA LEU A 9 -0.32 -4.14 -12.49
C LEU A 9 0.56 -2.88 -12.39
N TYR A 10 1.71 -2.99 -11.75
CA TYR A 10 2.62 -1.86 -11.56
C TYR A 10 3.37 -1.46 -12.82
N GLN A 11 3.66 -2.39 -13.71
CA GLN A 11 4.21 -2.06 -15.03
C GLN A 11 3.21 -1.26 -15.86
N ASN A 12 1.91 -1.56 -15.75
CA ASN A 12 0.86 -0.79 -16.42
C ASN A 12 0.72 0.61 -15.80
N ILE A 13 0.71 0.71 -14.46
CA ILE A 13 0.72 2.02 -13.78
C ILE A 13 1.93 2.85 -14.22
N TRP A 14 3.13 2.26 -14.23
CA TRP A 14 4.33 2.92 -14.74
C TRP A 14 4.14 3.46 -16.16
N LYS A 15 3.61 2.64 -17.09
CA LYS A 15 3.37 3.06 -18.48
C LYS A 15 2.41 4.25 -18.58
N GLU A 16 1.41 4.34 -17.70
CA GLU A 16 0.51 5.50 -17.66
C GLU A 16 1.26 6.75 -17.15
N LEU A 17 1.99 6.65 -16.07
CA LEU A 17 2.70 7.78 -15.44
C LEU A 17 3.75 8.40 -16.38
N ILE A 18 4.50 7.58 -17.13
CA ILE A 18 5.56 8.08 -18.03
C ILE A 18 5.04 8.80 -19.28
N LYS A 19 3.75 8.70 -19.62
CA LYS A 19 3.19 9.41 -20.79
C LYS A 19 3.38 10.92 -20.71
N GLU A 20 3.43 11.48 -19.52
CA GLU A 20 3.64 12.90 -19.28
C GLU A 20 5.13 13.29 -19.18
N LYS A 21 6.05 12.36 -19.42
CA LYS A 21 7.51 12.58 -19.35
C LYS A 21 7.98 13.19 -18.03
N ARG A 22 7.36 12.81 -16.92
CA ARG A 22 7.80 13.22 -15.59
C ARG A 22 8.72 12.18 -14.97
N MET A 23 9.42 12.60 -13.96
CA MET A 23 10.18 11.73 -13.08
C MET A 23 9.22 10.93 -12.21
N VAL A 24 9.45 9.64 -12.02
CA VAL A 24 8.63 8.81 -11.14
C VAL A 24 9.47 8.42 -9.92
N PHE A 25 8.89 8.62 -8.74
CA PHE A 25 9.43 8.15 -7.48
C PHE A 25 8.69 6.89 -7.05
N MET A 26 9.40 5.77 -6.93
CA MET A 26 8.85 4.50 -6.44
C MET A 26 9.21 4.34 -4.97
N ALA A 27 8.22 4.56 -4.09
CA ALA A 27 8.33 4.37 -2.65
C ALA A 27 7.66 3.07 -2.21
N GLY A 28 8.00 2.57 -1.03
CA GLY A 28 7.37 1.38 -0.47
C GLY A 28 8.24 0.72 0.60
N ALA A 29 7.70 -0.30 1.25
CA ALA A 29 8.38 -1.02 2.32
C ALA A 29 9.73 -1.57 1.87
N ARG A 30 10.65 -1.74 2.82
CA ARG A 30 11.88 -2.49 2.58
C ARG A 30 11.54 -3.92 2.11
N ARG A 31 12.32 -4.49 1.19
CA ARG A 31 12.14 -5.85 0.62
C ARG A 31 10.81 -6.10 -0.11
N VAL A 32 10.09 -5.04 -0.49
CA VAL A 32 8.84 -5.17 -1.26
C VAL A 32 9.06 -5.42 -2.76
N GLY A 33 10.33 -5.36 -3.22
CA GLY A 33 10.71 -5.62 -4.61
C GLY A 33 10.84 -4.38 -5.49
N LYS A 34 11.08 -3.19 -4.90
CA LYS A 34 11.23 -1.93 -5.67
C LYS A 34 12.35 -1.98 -6.70
N THR A 35 13.56 -2.36 -6.28
CA THR A 35 14.72 -2.49 -7.18
C THR A 35 14.45 -3.49 -8.28
N THR A 36 13.87 -4.67 -7.92
CA THR A 36 13.51 -5.71 -8.89
C THR A 36 12.50 -5.22 -9.93
N LEU A 37 11.44 -4.51 -9.51
CA LEU A 37 10.49 -3.93 -10.46
C LEU A 37 11.15 -2.84 -11.32
N GLY A 38 12.00 -2.01 -10.73
CA GLY A 38 12.78 -1.02 -11.48
C GLY A 38 13.68 -1.65 -12.55
N GLU A 39 14.34 -2.76 -12.24
CA GLU A 39 15.14 -3.54 -13.20
C GLU A 39 14.26 -4.16 -14.31
N MET A 40 13.09 -4.71 -13.96
CA MET A 40 12.13 -5.20 -14.96
C MET A 40 11.68 -4.07 -15.91
N ILE A 41 11.40 -2.89 -15.39
CA ILE A 41 11.06 -1.71 -16.18
C ILE A 41 12.26 -1.32 -17.05
N ALA A 42 13.46 -1.25 -16.49
CA ALA A 42 14.68 -0.90 -17.21
C ALA A 42 14.92 -1.80 -18.42
N GLN A 43 14.68 -3.11 -18.29
CA GLN A 43 14.83 -4.09 -19.39
C GLN A 43 13.94 -3.79 -20.61
N THR A 44 12.90 -2.98 -20.46
CA THR A 44 12.04 -2.56 -21.59
C THR A 44 12.64 -1.42 -22.40
N PHE A 45 13.77 -0.83 -21.94
CA PHE A 45 14.46 0.27 -22.61
C PHE A 45 15.79 -0.21 -23.21
N PRO A 46 16.04 -0.02 -24.53
CA PRO A 46 17.33 -0.34 -25.13
C PRO A 46 18.49 0.42 -24.49
N ASN A 47 18.25 1.70 -24.17
CA ASN A 47 19.22 2.58 -23.52
C ASN A 47 18.85 2.72 -22.04
N GLN A 48 19.58 2.05 -21.16
CA GLN A 48 19.31 2.08 -19.70
C GLN A 48 20.57 2.33 -18.90
N VAL A 49 20.43 3.09 -17.84
CA VAL A 49 21.50 3.38 -16.89
C VAL A 49 20.96 3.15 -15.46
N TYR A 50 21.67 2.34 -14.69
CA TYR A 50 21.39 2.07 -13.29
C TYR A 50 22.49 2.62 -12.41
N LEU A 51 22.12 3.25 -11.31
CA LEU A 51 23.03 3.72 -10.27
C LEU A 51 22.42 3.46 -8.89
N SER A 52 23.17 2.81 -8.02
CA SER A 52 22.81 2.63 -6.61
C SER A 52 23.68 3.49 -5.70
N TRP A 53 23.04 4.31 -4.87
CA TRP A 53 23.75 5.08 -3.85
C TRP A 53 24.47 4.21 -2.82
N GLU A 54 24.06 2.95 -2.65
CA GLU A 54 24.69 2.00 -1.72
C GLU A 54 26.00 1.45 -2.25
N ILE A 55 26.21 1.47 -3.57
CA ILE A 55 27.44 1.01 -4.21
C ILE A 55 28.50 2.13 -4.16
N PRO A 56 29.64 1.94 -3.50
CA PRO A 56 30.66 3.01 -3.35
C PRO A 56 31.16 3.58 -4.69
N GLY A 57 31.34 2.73 -5.71
CA GLY A 57 31.77 3.15 -7.05
C GLY A 57 30.75 4.07 -7.74
N ASP A 58 29.47 3.69 -7.66
CA ASP A 58 28.36 4.47 -8.23
C ASP A 58 28.21 5.82 -7.52
N ARG A 59 28.29 5.81 -6.21
CA ARG A 59 28.26 7.03 -5.40
C ARG A 59 29.41 7.97 -5.73
N ALA A 60 30.63 7.45 -5.89
CA ALA A 60 31.79 8.24 -6.28
C ALA A 60 31.62 8.83 -7.70
N ARG A 61 31.05 8.04 -8.63
CA ARG A 61 30.75 8.49 -9.99
C ARG A 61 29.75 9.64 -9.99
N LEU A 62 28.64 9.50 -9.27
CA LEU A 62 27.59 10.54 -9.18
C LEU A 62 28.13 11.84 -8.58
N ILE A 63 29.00 11.77 -7.56
CA ILE A 63 29.59 12.95 -6.95
C ILE A 63 30.55 13.66 -7.90
N ARG A 64 31.36 12.91 -8.67
CA ARG A 64 32.34 13.45 -9.62
C ARG A 64 31.68 13.99 -10.88
N GLU A 65 30.72 13.24 -11.41
CA GLU A 65 30.04 13.51 -12.67
C GLU A 65 28.51 13.45 -12.50
N PRO A 66 27.87 14.51 -11.97
CA PRO A 66 26.44 14.48 -11.66
C PRO A 66 25.52 14.14 -12.84
N ALA A 67 25.94 14.39 -14.06
CA ALA A 67 25.21 14.05 -15.29
C ALA A 67 25.90 12.90 -16.09
N PHE A 68 26.53 11.95 -15.39
CA PHE A 68 27.31 10.86 -15.97
C PHE A 68 26.55 10.03 -17.02
N PHE A 69 25.22 10.01 -16.95
CA PHE A 69 24.37 9.28 -17.91
C PHE A 69 24.38 9.90 -19.31
N GLU A 70 24.82 11.18 -19.48
CA GLU A 70 25.03 11.80 -20.79
C GLU A 70 26.16 11.14 -21.58
N THR A 71 27.16 10.59 -20.88
CA THR A 71 28.37 9.99 -21.49
C THR A 71 28.20 8.49 -21.76
N VAL A 72 27.04 7.89 -21.42
CA VAL A 72 26.78 6.49 -21.69
C VAL A 72 26.42 6.32 -23.16
N GLU A 73 27.12 5.39 -23.83
CA GLU A 73 26.87 5.06 -25.23
C GLU A 73 25.46 4.55 -25.45
N ARG A 74 24.75 5.14 -26.41
CA ARG A 74 23.37 4.74 -26.77
C ARG A 74 23.41 3.65 -27.83
N ARG A 75 22.53 2.66 -27.71
CA ARG A 75 22.36 1.58 -28.68
C ARG A 75 21.53 2.01 -29.89
N ASP A 76 20.60 2.94 -29.67
CA ASP A 76 19.71 3.49 -30.69
C ASP A 76 19.21 4.89 -30.28
N GLU A 77 18.33 5.48 -31.09
CA GLU A 77 17.74 6.81 -30.89
C GLU A 77 16.60 6.85 -29.86
N SER A 78 16.26 5.71 -29.21
CA SER A 78 15.19 5.67 -28.22
C SER A 78 15.53 6.48 -26.97
N THR A 79 14.48 7.00 -26.30
CA THR A 79 14.63 7.77 -25.05
C THR A 79 15.32 6.92 -23.98
N PRO A 80 16.46 7.35 -23.44
CA PRO A 80 17.16 6.61 -22.39
C PRO A 80 16.40 6.63 -21.07
N PHE A 81 16.53 5.53 -20.35
CA PHE A 81 15.99 5.34 -19.01
C PHE A 81 17.11 5.40 -17.97
N VAL A 82 16.93 6.21 -16.93
CA VAL A 82 17.89 6.36 -15.82
C VAL A 82 17.22 5.99 -14.52
N MET A 83 17.75 4.98 -13.86
CA MET A 83 17.28 4.53 -12.54
C MET A 83 18.27 4.91 -11.45
N PHE A 84 17.79 5.65 -10.47
CA PHE A 84 18.53 5.95 -9.25
C PHE A 84 17.93 5.14 -8.09
N ASP A 85 18.74 4.27 -7.49
CA ASP A 85 18.34 3.45 -6.35
C ASP A 85 18.93 4.01 -5.06
N GLU A 86 18.08 4.15 -4.02
CA GLU A 86 18.39 4.67 -2.68
C GLU A 86 19.07 6.05 -2.68
N LEU A 87 18.89 6.85 -3.75
CA LEU A 87 19.47 8.20 -3.86
C LEU A 87 19.03 9.15 -2.74
N ASN A 88 17.86 8.90 -2.14
CA ASN A 88 17.35 9.62 -0.97
C ASN A 88 18.28 9.55 0.27
N LYS A 89 19.26 8.66 0.30
CA LYS A 89 20.32 8.60 1.32
C LYS A 89 21.37 9.69 1.12
N HIS A 90 21.48 10.26 -0.08
CA HIS A 90 22.38 11.39 -0.37
C HIS A 90 21.85 12.69 0.25
N ARG A 91 22.70 13.39 1.02
CA ARG A 91 22.35 14.69 1.57
C ARG A 91 22.26 15.73 0.45
N GLY A 92 21.09 16.21 0.10
CA GLY A 92 20.90 17.19 -1.01
C GLY A 92 20.32 16.56 -2.29
N TRP A 93 19.91 15.32 -2.25
CA TRP A 93 19.32 14.59 -3.36
C TRP A 93 18.15 15.34 -4.07
N ARG A 94 17.33 16.10 -3.32
CA ARG A 94 16.23 16.89 -3.89
C ARG A 94 16.73 18.00 -4.80
N LYS A 95 17.79 18.72 -4.36
CA LYS A 95 18.38 19.79 -5.16
C LYS A 95 19.06 19.23 -6.41
N TYR A 96 19.71 18.07 -6.27
CA TYR A 96 20.30 17.35 -7.37
C TYR A 96 19.24 16.93 -8.41
N LEU A 97 18.18 16.22 -7.99
CA LEU A 97 17.12 15.77 -8.89
C LEU A 97 16.36 16.93 -9.54
N LYS A 98 16.21 18.06 -8.83
CA LYS A 98 15.65 19.25 -9.45
C LYS A 98 16.50 19.71 -10.65
N GLY A 99 17.82 19.82 -10.47
CA GLY A 99 18.72 20.23 -11.56
C GLY A 99 18.71 19.24 -12.73
N ILE A 100 18.69 17.94 -12.43
CA ILE A 100 18.58 16.87 -13.45
C ILE A 100 17.26 16.99 -14.21
N TYR A 101 16.14 17.11 -13.51
CA TYR A 101 14.84 17.24 -14.16
C TYR A 101 14.76 18.48 -15.04
N ASP A 102 15.12 19.66 -14.51
CA ASP A 102 15.01 20.92 -15.23
C ASP A 102 15.84 20.92 -16.54
N ARG A 103 16.95 20.18 -16.58
CA ARG A 103 17.83 20.09 -17.75
C ARG A 103 17.45 18.95 -18.72
N PHE A 104 17.03 17.79 -18.23
CA PHE A 104 16.99 16.56 -19.01
C PHE A 104 15.59 15.94 -19.17
N GLN A 105 14.53 16.56 -18.68
CA GLN A 105 13.18 16.00 -18.73
C GLN A 105 12.65 15.74 -20.15
N ALA A 106 13.19 16.44 -21.16
CA ALA A 106 12.79 16.25 -22.55
C ALA A 106 13.39 14.99 -23.18
N ASP A 107 14.60 14.60 -22.72
CA ASP A 107 15.44 13.64 -23.42
C ASP A 107 15.60 12.31 -22.66
N TYR A 108 15.19 12.25 -21.38
CA TYR A 108 15.37 11.09 -20.51
C TYR A 108 14.11 10.75 -19.73
N GLN A 109 13.96 9.46 -19.39
CA GLN A 109 13.01 8.97 -18.41
C GLN A 109 13.75 8.64 -17.11
N PHE A 110 13.19 9.08 -15.97
CA PHE A 110 13.82 8.89 -14.66
C PHE A 110 12.93 8.07 -13.73
N LEU A 111 13.50 7.05 -13.11
CA LEU A 111 12.92 6.31 -12.00
C LEU A 111 13.81 6.47 -10.78
N ILE A 112 13.25 7.00 -9.70
CA ILE A 112 13.93 7.09 -8.42
C ILE A 112 13.30 6.07 -7.48
N VAL A 113 14.08 5.10 -7.06
CA VAL A 113 13.66 4.05 -6.14
C VAL A 113 14.21 4.32 -4.74
N GLY A 114 13.38 4.15 -3.74
CA GLY A 114 13.85 4.31 -2.35
C GLY A 114 12.80 3.93 -1.32
N SER A 115 13.24 3.90 -0.07
CA SER A 115 12.41 3.56 1.09
C SER A 115 11.58 4.77 1.57
N SER A 116 11.05 4.70 2.78
CA SER A 116 10.19 5.69 3.45
C SER A 116 10.52 7.18 3.30
N ARG A 117 11.78 7.54 2.97
CA ARG A 117 12.20 8.94 2.80
C ARG A 117 11.63 9.61 1.55
N LEU A 118 11.28 8.85 0.52
CA LEU A 118 10.71 9.42 -0.71
C LEU A 118 9.30 9.97 -0.49
N ASP A 119 8.55 9.32 0.38
CA ASP A 119 7.18 9.69 0.77
C ASP A 119 7.13 10.78 1.87
N TYR A 120 8.22 11.49 2.10
CA TYR A 120 8.24 12.53 3.13
C TYR A 120 7.39 13.73 2.69
N PRO A 121 6.40 14.19 3.51
CA PRO A 121 5.57 15.34 3.15
C PRO A 121 6.42 16.53 2.71
N GLN A 122 6.05 17.10 1.60
CA GLN A 122 6.73 18.28 1.07
C GLN A 122 6.65 19.41 2.11
N ARG A 123 7.79 19.89 2.57
CA ARG A 123 7.82 21.14 3.31
C ARG A 123 7.43 22.28 2.36
N ARG A 124 6.73 23.29 2.82
CA ARG A 124 6.49 24.51 2.03
C ARG A 124 7.81 24.97 1.41
N GLY A 125 7.86 25.06 0.07
CA GLY A 125 9.07 25.39 -0.67
C GLY A 125 9.89 24.18 -1.18
N ASP A 126 9.32 22.96 -1.23
CA ASP A 126 10.00 21.81 -1.82
C ASP A 126 10.30 22.07 -3.30
N SER A 127 11.59 21.99 -3.63
CA SER A 127 12.11 22.29 -4.96
C SER A 127 11.67 21.29 -6.05
N LEU A 128 11.09 20.15 -5.68
CA LEU A 128 10.64 19.09 -6.60
C LEU A 128 9.13 19.11 -6.89
N ALA A 129 8.36 20.03 -6.29
CA ALA A 129 6.93 20.13 -6.52
C ALA A 129 6.59 20.21 -8.01
N GLY A 130 5.66 19.37 -8.47
CA GLY A 130 5.22 19.29 -9.87
C GLY A 130 6.20 18.64 -10.85
N ARG A 131 7.35 18.11 -10.39
CA ARG A 131 8.39 17.49 -11.22
C ARG A 131 8.36 15.97 -11.24
N TYR A 132 7.60 15.34 -10.36
CA TYR A 132 7.54 13.89 -10.27
C TYR A 132 6.12 13.41 -9.98
N TYR A 133 5.87 12.16 -10.32
CA TYR A 133 4.78 11.36 -9.79
C TYR A 133 5.29 10.41 -8.72
N LEU A 134 4.50 10.19 -7.68
CA LEU A 134 4.79 9.19 -6.65
C LEU A 134 4.03 7.91 -6.99
N LEU A 135 4.71 6.77 -6.91
CA LEU A 135 4.17 5.43 -7.06
C LEU A 135 4.51 4.62 -5.81
N HIS A 136 3.51 4.18 -5.08
CA HIS A 136 3.70 3.29 -3.95
C HIS A 136 3.67 1.84 -4.40
N LEU A 137 4.78 1.14 -4.19
CA LEU A 137 4.85 -0.29 -4.40
C LEU A 137 4.42 -1.02 -3.13
N TRP A 138 3.29 -1.69 -3.20
CA TRP A 138 2.75 -2.54 -2.15
C TRP A 138 3.33 -3.95 -2.22
N PRO A 139 3.29 -4.75 -1.12
CA PRO A 139 3.47 -6.19 -1.19
C PRO A 139 2.55 -6.81 -2.24
N PHE A 140 2.80 -8.03 -2.65
CA PHE A 140 1.87 -8.73 -3.53
C PHE A 140 0.46 -8.70 -2.98
N THR A 141 -0.51 -8.46 -3.84
CA THR A 141 -1.92 -8.36 -3.51
C THR A 141 -2.75 -9.33 -4.32
N GLN A 142 -3.98 -9.60 -3.88
CA GLN A 142 -4.91 -10.45 -4.58
C GLN A 142 -5.22 -9.92 -5.99
N ALA A 143 -5.39 -8.60 -6.11
CA ALA A 143 -5.63 -7.95 -7.39
C ALA A 143 -4.46 -8.15 -8.36
N GLU A 144 -3.23 -8.02 -7.88
CA GLU A 144 -2.03 -8.16 -8.71
C GLU A 144 -1.81 -9.60 -9.15
N LEU A 145 -1.83 -10.54 -8.21
CA LEU A 145 -1.54 -11.96 -8.46
C LEU A 145 -2.68 -12.67 -9.17
N GLY A 146 -3.92 -12.28 -8.87
CA GLY A 146 -5.12 -12.82 -9.48
C GLY A 146 -5.27 -12.48 -10.96
N ARG A 147 -4.71 -11.36 -11.42
CA ARG A 147 -4.78 -10.91 -12.81
C ARG A 147 -6.21 -10.93 -13.39
N ALA A 148 -7.18 -10.57 -12.56
CA ALA A 148 -8.61 -10.55 -12.90
C ALA A 148 -9.19 -9.12 -12.82
N ASN A 149 -8.32 -8.10 -12.90
CA ASN A 149 -8.69 -6.71 -12.70
C ASN A 149 -9.78 -6.25 -13.68
N LEU A 150 -10.72 -5.51 -13.15
CA LEU A 150 -11.59 -4.64 -13.92
C LEU A 150 -10.82 -3.42 -14.40
N THR A 151 -11.26 -2.80 -15.47
CA THR A 151 -10.82 -1.45 -15.79
C THR A 151 -11.38 -0.46 -14.76
N ALA A 152 -10.76 0.70 -14.60
CA ALA A 152 -11.28 1.75 -13.73
C ALA A 152 -12.72 2.15 -14.13
N ALA A 153 -13.01 2.23 -15.44
CA ALA A 153 -14.35 2.55 -15.95
C ALA A 153 -15.39 1.49 -15.56
N GLU A 154 -15.06 0.19 -15.67
CA GLU A 154 -15.94 -0.90 -15.24
C GLU A 154 -16.22 -0.84 -13.74
N PHE A 155 -15.16 -0.67 -12.91
CA PHE A 155 -15.30 -0.64 -11.46
C PHE A 155 -16.08 0.58 -10.98
N PHE A 156 -15.73 1.79 -11.41
CA PHE A 156 -16.44 3.01 -10.99
C PHE A 156 -17.85 3.10 -11.57
N GLY A 157 -18.10 2.47 -12.73
CA GLY A 157 -19.45 2.35 -13.30
C GLY A 157 -20.35 1.39 -12.50
N ASN A 158 -19.78 0.32 -11.94
CA ASN A 158 -20.48 -0.64 -11.09
C ASN A 158 -19.54 -1.27 -10.04
N PRO A 159 -19.37 -0.66 -8.86
CA PRO A 159 -18.50 -1.18 -7.80
C PRO A 159 -18.93 -2.56 -7.23
N GLN A 160 -20.12 -3.03 -7.59
CA GLN A 160 -20.61 -4.37 -7.22
C GLN A 160 -20.39 -5.42 -8.33
N GLN A 161 -19.56 -5.14 -9.31
CA GLN A 161 -19.20 -6.11 -10.34
C GLN A 161 -18.21 -7.13 -9.78
N VAL A 162 -18.46 -8.43 -10.07
CA VAL A 162 -17.59 -9.56 -9.67
C VAL A 162 -17.39 -10.44 -10.89
N ARG A 163 -16.14 -10.83 -11.13
CA ARG A 163 -15.78 -11.88 -12.10
C ARG A 163 -15.61 -13.19 -11.34
N MET A 164 -16.37 -14.22 -11.69
CA MET A 164 -16.37 -15.52 -10.99
C MET A 164 -15.46 -16.57 -11.65
N GLU A 165 -14.67 -16.15 -12.61
CA GLU A 165 -13.70 -17.00 -13.28
C GLU A 165 -12.53 -17.38 -12.35
N ARG A 166 -11.93 -18.53 -12.56
CA ARG A 166 -10.71 -18.98 -11.87
C ARG A 166 -10.80 -19.00 -10.33
N GLN A 167 -11.96 -19.34 -9.78
CA GLN A 167 -12.21 -19.26 -8.33
C GLN A 167 -11.19 -20.06 -7.50
N ALA A 168 -10.86 -21.28 -7.89
CA ALA A 168 -9.90 -22.11 -7.16
C ALA A 168 -8.50 -21.46 -7.12
N GLU A 169 -8.01 -20.95 -8.25
CA GLU A 169 -6.70 -20.29 -8.34
C GLU A 169 -6.66 -19.01 -7.47
N LEU A 170 -7.73 -18.22 -7.49
CA LEU A 170 -7.82 -17.01 -6.68
C LEU A 170 -7.90 -17.31 -5.18
N GLN A 171 -8.52 -18.44 -4.82
CA GLN A 171 -8.55 -18.92 -3.44
C GLN A 171 -7.17 -19.38 -2.97
N ASP A 172 -6.40 -20.07 -3.83
CA ASP A 172 -5.03 -20.49 -3.53
C ASP A 172 -4.09 -19.28 -3.34
N VAL A 173 -4.22 -18.26 -4.19
CA VAL A 173 -3.49 -16.99 -4.04
C VAL A 173 -3.83 -16.34 -2.69
N TRP A 174 -5.12 -16.24 -2.35
CA TRP A 174 -5.58 -15.66 -1.10
C TRP A 174 -5.02 -16.41 0.12
N GLN A 175 -5.06 -17.74 0.09
CA GLN A 175 -4.52 -18.56 1.17
C GLN A 175 -3.01 -18.37 1.31
N THR A 176 -2.28 -18.36 0.18
CA THR A 176 -0.83 -18.15 0.19
C THR A 176 -0.47 -16.77 0.78
N LEU A 177 -1.16 -15.71 0.39
CA LEU A 177 -1.00 -14.37 0.97
C LEU A 177 -1.29 -14.36 2.48
N SER A 178 -2.36 -15.06 2.90
CA SER A 178 -2.75 -15.18 4.31
C SER A 178 -1.76 -15.95 5.18
N GLU A 179 -1.02 -16.91 4.60
CA GLU A 179 -0.09 -17.76 5.34
C GLU A 179 1.37 -17.32 5.24
N HIS A 180 1.75 -16.72 4.13
CA HIS A 180 3.15 -16.43 3.79
C HIS A 180 3.44 -14.95 3.55
N SER A 181 2.45 -14.06 3.77
CA SER A 181 2.58 -12.64 3.49
C SER A 181 2.59 -12.27 2.00
N GLY A 182 2.34 -10.99 1.70
CA GLY A 182 2.53 -10.45 0.34
C GLY A 182 3.95 -9.99 0.05
N PHE A 183 4.87 -10.03 1.02
CA PHE A 183 6.28 -9.71 0.72
C PHE A 183 6.89 -10.79 -0.18
N PRO A 184 7.63 -10.40 -1.25
CA PRO A 184 8.09 -11.35 -2.27
C PRO A 184 8.86 -12.55 -1.75
N GLU A 185 9.83 -12.33 -0.84
CA GLU A 185 10.70 -13.40 -0.34
C GLU A 185 9.94 -14.53 0.37
N PRO A 186 9.10 -14.26 1.39
CA PRO A 186 8.34 -15.32 2.05
C PRO A 186 7.21 -15.87 1.17
N TYR A 187 6.55 -15.05 0.34
CA TYR A 187 5.54 -15.51 -0.60
C TYR A 187 6.09 -16.57 -1.56
N LEU A 188 7.22 -16.25 -2.22
CA LEU A 188 7.87 -17.16 -3.19
C LEU A 188 8.43 -18.43 -2.54
N SER A 189 8.82 -18.35 -1.26
CA SER A 189 9.30 -19.54 -0.54
C SER A 189 8.18 -20.56 -0.28
N GLY A 190 6.93 -20.12 -0.09
CA GLY A 190 5.76 -20.96 0.18
C GLY A 190 5.88 -21.83 1.43
N ARG A 191 6.75 -21.50 2.39
CA ARG A 191 7.02 -22.30 3.58
C ARG A 191 6.86 -21.51 4.86
N LYS A 192 6.06 -22.01 5.80
CA LYS A 192 5.82 -21.36 7.12
C LYS A 192 7.10 -21.12 7.92
N THR A 193 8.07 -22.04 7.84
CA THR A 193 9.36 -21.88 8.52
C THR A 193 10.19 -20.74 7.92
N SER A 194 10.16 -20.57 6.60
CA SER A 194 10.82 -19.46 5.92
C SER A 194 10.16 -18.12 6.27
N TYR A 195 8.83 -18.06 6.25
CA TYR A 195 8.07 -16.89 6.68
C TYR A 195 8.44 -16.47 8.12
N ARG A 196 8.42 -17.42 9.08
CA ARG A 196 8.74 -17.09 10.49
C ARG A 196 10.12 -16.47 10.65
N ARG A 197 11.15 -17.07 10.02
CA ARG A 197 12.50 -16.51 10.06
C ARG A 197 12.57 -15.13 9.42
N TRP A 198 11.94 -14.98 8.26
CA TRP A 198 11.90 -13.72 7.53
C TRP A 198 11.19 -12.63 8.34
N SER A 199 10.01 -12.91 8.90
CA SER A 199 9.20 -11.93 9.66
C SER A 199 9.93 -11.44 10.91
N THR A 200 10.66 -12.33 11.63
CA THR A 200 11.50 -11.94 12.77
C THR A 200 12.65 -11.03 12.32
N ALA A 201 13.43 -11.45 11.33
CA ALA A 201 14.55 -10.66 10.83
C ALA A 201 14.10 -9.33 10.19
N TYR A 202 12.93 -9.30 9.52
CA TYR A 202 12.36 -8.09 8.96
C TYR A 202 11.97 -7.08 10.04
N ALA A 203 11.29 -7.53 11.10
CA ALA A 203 10.89 -6.69 12.22
C ALA A 203 12.10 -6.07 12.92
N GLU A 204 13.13 -6.89 13.20
CA GLU A 204 14.39 -6.43 13.80
C GLU A 204 15.09 -5.39 12.93
N GLN A 205 15.23 -5.66 11.62
CA GLN A 205 15.86 -4.75 10.69
C GLN A 205 15.10 -3.43 10.55
N LEU A 206 13.77 -3.50 10.46
CA LEU A 206 12.92 -2.31 10.37
C LEU A 206 13.07 -1.40 11.59
N ILE A 207 13.04 -1.96 12.79
CA ILE A 207 13.04 -1.20 14.05
C ILE A 207 14.46 -0.77 14.41
N ARG A 208 15.41 -1.72 14.44
CA ARG A 208 16.77 -1.50 14.98
C ARG A 208 17.75 -0.89 13.99
N GLU A 209 17.46 -0.96 12.67
CA GLU A 209 18.29 -0.30 11.65
C GLU A 209 17.55 0.90 11.06
N ASP A 210 16.47 0.65 10.30
CA ASP A 210 15.85 1.68 9.46
C ASP A 210 15.24 2.83 10.29
N ILE A 211 14.42 2.51 11.30
CA ILE A 211 13.77 3.54 12.12
C ILE A 211 14.78 4.24 13.02
N ARG A 212 15.64 3.47 13.72
CA ARG A 212 16.66 4.06 14.59
C ARG A 212 17.55 5.05 13.84
N ASP A 213 18.10 4.62 12.70
CA ASP A 213 19.09 5.42 11.96
C ASP A 213 18.47 6.66 11.29
N LEU A 214 17.17 6.62 11.00
CA LEU A 214 16.48 7.68 10.28
C LEU A 214 15.70 8.67 11.18
N THR A 215 15.38 8.29 12.42
CA THR A 215 14.49 9.09 13.28
C THR A 215 15.15 9.63 14.55
N GLY A 216 16.25 9.02 14.99
CA GLY A 216 16.90 9.36 16.26
C GLY A 216 16.10 8.95 17.50
N ILE A 217 15.11 8.05 17.37
CA ILE A 217 14.39 7.46 18.50
C ILE A 217 15.39 6.67 19.35
N LYS A 218 15.45 6.96 20.66
CA LYS A 218 16.37 6.31 21.59
C LYS A 218 15.75 5.09 22.27
N ALA A 219 14.46 5.13 22.55
CA ALA A 219 13.69 4.06 23.20
C ALA A 219 13.29 2.99 22.17
N ILE A 220 14.28 2.29 21.61
CA ILE A 220 14.08 1.33 20.52
C ILE A 220 13.43 0.03 21.02
N ASP A 221 13.76 -0.43 22.21
CA ASP A 221 13.19 -1.64 22.79
C ASP A 221 11.70 -1.49 23.08
N GLU A 222 11.29 -0.31 23.56
CA GLU A 222 9.89 0.02 23.80
C GLU A 222 9.13 0.18 22.47
N LEU A 223 9.75 0.74 21.42
CA LEU A 223 9.16 0.80 20.10
C LEU A 223 8.98 -0.60 19.48
N GLU A 224 9.97 -1.47 19.69
CA GLU A 224 9.87 -2.87 19.27
C GLU A 224 8.73 -3.58 20.01
N THR A 225 8.63 -3.38 21.33
CA THR A 225 7.54 -3.91 22.15
C THR A 225 6.19 -3.40 21.65
N LEU A 226 6.06 -2.09 21.36
CA LEU A 226 4.86 -1.54 20.74
C LEU A 226 4.52 -2.29 19.45
N TYR A 227 5.49 -2.46 18.54
CA TYR A 227 5.27 -3.13 17.26
C TYR A 227 4.87 -4.61 17.42
N GLN A 228 5.33 -5.28 18.47
CA GLN A 228 4.92 -6.65 18.81
C GLN A 228 3.49 -6.74 19.38
N LEU A 229 3.00 -5.67 20.01
CA LEU A 229 1.63 -5.62 20.55
C LEU A 229 0.55 -5.31 19.49
N LEU A 230 0.94 -4.66 18.37
CA LEU A 230 0.00 -4.21 17.35
C LEU A 230 -0.82 -5.33 16.67
N PRO A 231 -0.30 -6.56 16.43
CA PRO A 231 -1.10 -7.64 15.83
C PRO A 231 -2.39 -7.93 16.59
N ALA A 232 -2.37 -7.86 17.92
CA ALA A 232 -3.55 -8.07 18.77
C ALA A 232 -4.55 -6.89 18.74
N GLN A 233 -4.19 -5.76 18.16
CA GLN A 233 -5.04 -4.56 18.04
C GLN A 233 -5.72 -4.43 16.68
N VAL A 234 -5.39 -5.31 15.73
CA VAL A 234 -5.93 -5.26 14.36
C VAL A 234 -7.45 -5.43 14.37
N GLY A 235 -8.13 -4.62 13.55
CA GLY A 235 -9.58 -4.60 13.44
C GLY A 235 -10.31 -3.94 14.62
N GLN A 236 -9.62 -3.63 15.71
CA GLN A 236 -10.18 -2.94 16.86
C GLN A 236 -9.93 -1.43 16.83
N LEU A 237 -10.77 -0.68 17.53
CA LEU A 237 -10.50 0.74 17.76
C LEU A 237 -9.26 0.86 18.66
N SER A 238 -8.15 1.31 18.10
CA SER A 238 -6.88 1.41 18.81
C SER A 238 -6.99 2.44 19.96
N SER A 239 -6.66 2.00 21.16
CA SER A 239 -6.58 2.84 22.35
C SER A 239 -5.14 3.28 22.59
N VAL A 240 -4.74 4.41 21.99
CA VAL A 240 -3.42 5.02 22.27
C VAL A 240 -3.18 5.23 23.77
N PRO A 241 -4.17 5.68 24.58
CA PRO A 241 -4.02 5.75 26.04
C PRO A 241 -3.69 4.40 26.68
N ALA A 242 -4.37 3.31 26.27
CA ALA A 242 -4.10 1.97 26.84
C ALA A 242 -2.69 1.48 26.47
N LEU A 243 -2.25 1.68 25.22
CA LEU A 243 -0.88 1.37 24.79
C LEU A 243 0.15 2.20 25.58
N ALA A 244 -0.12 3.48 25.80
CA ALA A 244 0.74 4.37 26.57
C ALA A 244 0.88 3.91 28.03
N GLN A 245 -0.21 3.54 28.65
CA GLN A 245 -0.22 3.01 30.00
C GLN A 245 0.52 1.67 30.09
N GLY A 246 0.25 0.74 29.17
CA GLY A 246 0.88 -0.59 29.16
C GLY A 246 2.39 -0.54 28.97
N LEU A 247 2.89 0.40 28.16
CA LEU A 247 4.32 0.61 27.90
C LEU A 247 4.97 1.62 28.86
N GLN A 248 4.22 2.20 29.79
CA GLN A 248 4.69 3.27 30.68
C GLN A 248 5.31 4.47 29.94
N MET A 249 4.73 4.80 28.79
CA MET A 249 5.20 5.88 27.90
C MET A 249 4.19 7.00 27.80
N ALA A 250 4.64 8.21 27.48
CA ALA A 250 3.74 9.34 27.27
C ALA A 250 2.82 9.12 26.05
N TYR A 251 1.58 9.56 26.13
CA TYR A 251 0.59 9.49 25.03
C TYR A 251 1.15 10.01 23.70
N ASN A 252 1.78 11.18 23.71
CA ASN A 252 2.35 11.79 22.51
C ASN A 252 3.50 10.97 21.93
N THR A 253 4.25 10.24 22.76
CA THR A 253 5.30 9.35 22.31
C THR A 253 4.73 8.18 21.52
N ILE A 254 3.72 7.48 22.06
CA ILE A 254 3.06 6.38 21.36
C ILE A 254 2.42 6.85 20.06
N ARG A 255 1.74 8.01 20.08
CA ARG A 255 1.17 8.59 18.86
C ARG A 255 2.22 8.89 17.79
N SER A 256 3.36 9.45 18.20
CA SER A 256 4.49 9.72 17.30
C SER A 256 5.10 8.43 16.75
N TRP A 257 5.20 7.39 17.55
CA TRP A 257 5.73 6.10 17.13
C TRP A 257 4.79 5.37 16.15
N LEU A 258 3.47 5.39 16.38
CA LEU A 258 2.50 4.87 15.43
C LEU A 258 2.61 5.60 14.07
N PHE A 259 2.73 6.92 14.10
CA PHE A 259 2.97 7.70 12.89
C PHE A 259 4.30 7.33 12.21
N THR A 260 5.35 7.07 12.98
CA THR A 260 6.63 6.59 12.45
C THR A 260 6.48 5.23 11.80
N LEU A 261 5.84 4.25 12.48
CA LEU A 261 5.58 2.93 11.92
C LEU A 261 4.78 2.99 10.62
N GLN A 262 3.78 3.87 10.54
CA GLN A 262 3.02 4.11 9.31
C GLN A 262 3.92 4.62 8.18
N ARG A 263 4.80 5.57 8.46
CA ARG A 263 5.74 6.12 7.48
C ARG A 263 6.79 5.13 6.99
N PHE A 264 7.09 4.13 7.79
CA PHE A 264 8.01 3.04 7.42
C PHE A 264 7.28 1.83 6.84
N PHE A 265 6.00 1.98 6.47
CA PHE A 265 5.21 0.93 5.85
C PHE A 265 5.11 -0.34 6.73
N ALA A 266 5.09 -0.17 8.06
CA ALA A 266 4.86 -1.26 9.00
C ALA A 266 3.38 -1.46 9.28
N VAL A 267 2.63 -0.35 9.31
CA VAL A 267 1.19 -0.31 9.57
C VAL A 267 0.48 0.65 8.63
N VAL A 268 -0.83 0.45 8.51
CA VAL A 268 -1.80 1.40 7.96
C VAL A 268 -2.73 1.83 9.07
N SER A 269 -3.08 3.11 9.13
CA SER A 269 -4.08 3.64 10.07
C SER A 269 -5.26 4.20 9.31
N LEU A 270 -6.47 3.76 9.65
CA LEU A 270 -7.70 4.30 9.13
C LEU A 270 -8.37 5.19 10.18
N ALA A 271 -8.81 6.36 9.74
CA ALA A 271 -9.60 7.29 10.55
C ALA A 271 -11.10 6.99 10.43
N PRO A 272 -11.93 7.40 11.40
CA PRO A 272 -13.37 7.25 11.31
C PRO A 272 -13.97 8.21 10.28
N TRP A 273 -14.97 7.73 9.54
CA TRP A 273 -15.83 8.55 8.69
C TRP A 273 -16.95 9.18 9.51
N THR A 274 -17.21 10.47 9.31
CA THR A 274 -18.17 11.21 10.15
C THR A 274 -19.33 11.85 9.38
N ARG A 275 -19.22 11.98 8.06
CA ARG A 275 -20.20 12.71 7.26
C ARG A 275 -21.43 11.84 6.95
N GLY A 276 -22.62 12.42 7.06
CA GLY A 276 -23.87 11.74 6.72
C GLY A 276 -24.29 10.61 7.68
N ILE A 277 -23.54 10.33 8.75
CA ILE A 277 -23.85 9.31 9.73
C ILE A 277 -24.14 9.96 11.09
N PRO A 278 -25.38 9.92 11.58
CA PRO A 278 -25.72 10.41 12.92
C PRO A 278 -24.92 9.66 13.99
N ARG A 279 -24.41 10.39 14.98
CA ARG A 279 -23.67 9.85 16.14
C ARG A 279 -22.37 9.10 15.77
N ALA A 280 -21.81 9.29 14.56
CA ALA A 280 -20.50 8.76 14.23
C ALA A 280 -19.43 9.27 15.21
N ILE A 281 -18.48 8.40 15.58
CA ILE A 281 -17.31 8.80 16.38
C ILE A 281 -16.40 9.68 15.54
N ARG A 282 -15.69 10.62 16.19
CA ARG A 282 -14.76 11.55 15.53
C ARG A 282 -13.31 11.27 15.83
N GLU A 283 -13.05 10.44 16.82
CA GLU A 283 -11.71 10.13 17.33
C GLU A 283 -11.49 8.63 17.36
N GLY A 284 -10.22 8.25 17.37
CA GLY A 284 -9.78 6.87 17.31
C GLY A 284 -9.27 6.51 15.92
N GLN A 285 -8.62 5.37 15.84
CA GLN A 285 -8.11 4.82 14.58
C GLN A 285 -8.14 3.30 14.64
N LYS A 286 -8.34 2.66 13.49
CA LYS A 286 -8.07 1.24 13.30
C LYS A 286 -6.68 1.08 12.69
N ILE A 287 -5.93 0.10 13.16
CA ILE A 287 -4.56 -0.19 12.71
C ILE A 287 -4.55 -1.52 12.00
N TYR A 288 -3.88 -1.59 10.85
CA TYR A 288 -3.67 -2.80 10.06
C TYR A 288 -2.18 -2.97 9.75
N LEU A 289 -1.70 -4.20 9.68
CA LEU A 289 -0.29 -4.51 9.47
C LEU A 289 -0.02 -4.79 7.99
N TRP A 290 1.09 -4.31 7.46
CA TRP A 290 1.56 -4.66 6.12
C TRP A 290 1.91 -6.14 5.99
N ASP A 291 2.37 -6.76 7.08
CA ASP A 291 2.63 -8.21 7.18
C ASP A 291 1.44 -8.90 7.84
N ALA A 292 0.42 -9.22 7.03
CA ALA A 292 -0.86 -9.75 7.51
C ALA A 292 -0.75 -11.05 8.34
N PRO A 293 0.13 -12.05 8.02
CA PRO A 293 0.22 -13.28 8.81
C PRO A 293 0.72 -13.09 10.25
N ARG A 294 1.21 -11.91 10.63
CA ARG A 294 1.50 -11.58 12.04
C ARG A 294 0.24 -11.49 12.90
N VAL A 295 -0.91 -11.28 12.29
CA VAL A 295 -2.20 -11.26 12.98
C VAL A 295 -2.64 -12.70 13.23
N GLU A 296 -2.63 -13.14 14.49
CA GLU A 296 -2.89 -14.53 14.85
C GLU A 296 -4.38 -14.89 14.70
N ASP A 297 -5.28 -14.00 15.13
CA ASP A 297 -6.73 -14.22 15.01
C ASP A 297 -7.14 -14.29 13.53
N PRO A 298 -7.79 -15.38 13.09
CA PRO A 298 -8.12 -15.55 11.66
C PRO A 298 -9.15 -14.55 11.13
N ALA A 299 -10.05 -14.04 11.98
CA ALA A 299 -11.05 -13.05 11.55
C ALA A 299 -10.42 -11.67 11.42
N ALA A 300 -9.60 -11.26 12.40
CA ALA A 300 -8.85 -10.01 12.33
C ALA A 300 -7.83 -10.03 11.15
N ARG A 301 -7.19 -11.17 10.89
CA ARG A 301 -6.30 -11.34 9.73
C ARG A 301 -7.05 -11.19 8.41
N PHE A 302 -8.25 -11.76 8.32
CA PHE A 302 -9.11 -11.60 7.15
C PHE A 302 -9.44 -10.12 6.90
N GLU A 303 -9.89 -9.40 7.92
CA GLU A 303 -10.15 -7.96 7.85
C GLU A 303 -8.89 -7.17 7.46
N ASN A 304 -7.73 -7.54 8.03
CA ASN A 304 -6.44 -6.91 7.70
C ASN A 304 -6.07 -7.09 6.22
N MET A 305 -6.27 -8.26 5.65
CA MET A 305 -6.00 -8.52 4.24
C MET A 305 -6.93 -7.70 3.34
N VAL A 306 -8.21 -7.61 3.68
CA VAL A 306 -9.17 -6.73 2.97
C VAL A 306 -8.73 -5.27 3.06
N ALA A 307 -8.31 -4.81 4.24
CA ALA A 307 -7.79 -3.46 4.43
C ALA A 307 -6.61 -3.14 3.52
N LEU A 308 -5.63 -4.06 3.42
CA LEU A 308 -4.45 -3.85 2.57
C LEU A 308 -4.81 -3.76 1.07
N GLU A 309 -5.72 -4.61 0.60
CA GLU A 309 -6.20 -4.58 -0.78
C GLU A 309 -6.90 -3.25 -1.11
N LEU A 310 -7.79 -2.79 -0.22
CA LEU A 310 -8.50 -1.53 -0.40
C LEU A 310 -7.55 -0.32 -0.30
N CYS A 311 -6.60 -0.34 0.63
CA CYS A 311 -5.58 0.70 0.75
C CYS A 311 -4.69 0.80 -0.51
N ARG A 312 -4.25 -0.36 -1.04
CA ARG A 312 -3.50 -0.43 -2.31
C ARG A 312 -4.32 0.18 -3.44
N ALA A 313 -5.60 -0.24 -3.58
CA ALA A 313 -6.46 0.25 -4.64
C ALA A 313 -6.63 1.77 -4.57
N VAL A 314 -7.00 2.30 -3.40
CA VAL A 314 -7.15 3.74 -3.16
C VAL A 314 -5.85 4.52 -3.43
N SER A 315 -4.69 3.97 -3.02
CA SER A 315 -3.38 4.56 -3.32
C SER A 315 -3.15 4.66 -4.83
N ASN A 316 -3.31 3.56 -5.56
CA ASN A 316 -3.09 3.52 -7.00
C ASN A 316 -4.07 4.43 -7.77
N TRP A 317 -5.34 4.49 -7.36
CA TRP A 317 -6.33 5.38 -8.00
C TRP A 317 -5.97 6.85 -7.86
N ASN A 318 -5.48 7.25 -6.68
CA ASN A 318 -5.00 8.62 -6.45
C ASN A 318 -3.73 8.92 -7.25
N GLU A 319 -2.80 7.98 -7.32
CA GLU A 319 -1.55 8.11 -8.07
C GLU A 319 -1.79 8.21 -9.59
N LEU A 320 -2.79 7.50 -10.09
CA LEU A 320 -3.24 7.57 -11.49
C LEU A 320 -4.13 8.78 -11.79
N GLY A 321 -4.50 9.57 -10.77
CA GLY A 321 -5.31 10.76 -10.93
C GLY A 321 -6.79 10.49 -11.23
N TYR A 322 -7.30 9.30 -10.88
CA TYR A 322 -8.73 8.97 -11.08
C TYR A 322 -9.66 9.75 -10.15
N GLY A 323 -9.16 10.29 -9.04
CA GLY A 323 -9.92 11.05 -8.06
C GLY A 323 -9.10 11.43 -6.84
N ARG A 324 -9.77 11.84 -5.77
CA ARG A 324 -9.20 12.06 -4.43
C ARG A 324 -9.83 11.10 -3.43
N PHE A 325 -9.48 9.83 -3.60
CA PHE A 325 -10.06 8.76 -2.80
C PHE A 325 -9.47 8.71 -1.40
N SER A 326 -10.30 8.35 -0.44
CA SER A 326 -9.88 7.99 0.92
C SER A 326 -10.54 6.71 1.39
N LEU A 327 -9.84 5.96 2.23
CA LEU A 327 -10.37 4.79 2.92
C LEU A 327 -10.50 5.10 4.41
N ASN A 328 -11.69 4.89 4.96
CA ASN A 328 -12.05 5.15 6.33
C ASN A 328 -12.88 3.96 6.88
N PHE A 329 -13.17 3.93 8.17
CA PHE A 329 -14.21 3.06 8.75
C PHE A 329 -15.38 3.90 9.27
N VAL A 330 -16.54 3.27 9.45
CA VAL A 330 -17.72 3.93 10.03
C VAL A 330 -18.03 3.29 11.38
N ARG A 331 -18.10 4.09 12.45
CA ARG A 331 -18.52 3.61 13.77
C ARG A 331 -19.35 4.67 14.47
N THR A 332 -20.46 4.27 15.09
CA THR A 332 -21.28 5.14 15.92
C THR A 332 -20.96 4.97 17.40
N LYS A 333 -21.44 5.93 18.24
CA LYS A 333 -21.35 5.81 19.71
C LYS A 333 -22.08 4.58 20.26
N ASP A 334 -23.06 4.08 19.52
CA ASP A 334 -23.81 2.85 19.86
C ASP A 334 -23.12 1.57 19.34
N GLN A 335 -21.84 1.67 18.98
CA GLN A 335 -20.98 0.58 18.51
C GLN A 335 -21.44 -0.10 17.21
N GLN A 336 -22.33 0.52 16.43
CA GLN A 336 -22.63 0.06 15.08
C GLN A 336 -21.46 0.41 14.17
N GLU A 337 -20.95 -0.57 13.43
CA GLU A 337 -19.71 -0.41 12.65
C GLU A 337 -19.83 -1.08 11.28
N VAL A 338 -19.24 -0.41 10.28
CA VAL A 338 -18.87 -0.98 8.98
C VAL A 338 -17.37 -0.80 8.82
N ASP A 339 -16.68 -1.86 8.42
CA ASP A 339 -15.23 -1.92 8.47
C ASP A 339 -14.57 -0.91 7.52
N PHE A 340 -15.16 -0.68 6.34
CA PHE A 340 -14.56 0.23 5.36
C PHE A 340 -15.60 1.06 4.62
N ILE A 341 -15.26 2.30 4.36
CA ILE A 341 -15.93 3.19 3.43
C ILE A 341 -14.90 3.85 2.52
N ILE A 342 -15.12 3.77 1.24
CA ILE A 342 -14.35 4.50 0.24
C ILE A 342 -15.13 5.75 -0.13
N SER A 343 -14.44 6.89 -0.17
CA SER A 343 -15.00 8.16 -0.65
C SER A 343 -14.09 8.81 -1.68
N ASP A 344 -14.65 9.62 -2.56
CA ASP A 344 -13.97 10.50 -3.50
C ASP A 344 -14.36 11.95 -3.21
N ASP A 345 -13.39 12.83 -2.99
CA ASP A 345 -13.62 14.23 -2.55
C ASP A 345 -14.64 14.33 -1.42
N ASP A 346 -14.49 13.46 -0.40
CA ASP A 346 -15.41 13.36 0.74
C ASP A 346 -16.87 12.93 0.40
N LYS A 347 -17.11 12.45 -0.80
CA LYS A 347 -18.39 11.83 -1.17
C LYS A 347 -18.27 10.32 -1.05
N PRO A 348 -19.15 9.66 -0.30
CA PRO A 348 -19.08 8.20 -0.17
C PRO A 348 -19.35 7.54 -1.54
N VAL A 349 -18.54 6.51 -1.86
CA VAL A 349 -18.59 5.76 -3.13
C VAL A 349 -18.98 4.31 -2.89
N LEU A 350 -18.47 3.70 -1.82
CA LEU A 350 -18.64 2.27 -1.55
C LEU A 350 -18.52 1.98 -0.08
N LEU A 351 -19.43 1.16 0.47
CA LEU A 351 -19.31 0.52 1.78
C LEU A 351 -18.81 -0.90 1.61
N VAL A 352 -17.86 -1.32 2.44
CA VAL A 352 -17.36 -2.70 2.48
C VAL A 352 -17.35 -3.21 3.92
N ASP A 353 -18.01 -4.34 4.15
CA ASP A 353 -17.99 -5.06 5.43
C ASP A 353 -17.24 -6.39 5.21
N ALA A 354 -16.36 -6.78 6.12
CA ALA A 354 -15.49 -7.94 5.97
C ALA A 354 -15.73 -8.91 7.15
N ARG A 355 -16.45 -10.01 6.90
CA ARG A 355 -16.78 -11.01 7.89
C ARG A 355 -16.33 -12.39 7.44
N ALA A 356 -15.37 -12.97 8.16
CA ALA A 356 -14.76 -14.23 7.75
C ALA A 356 -15.77 -15.37 7.58
N ASP A 357 -16.69 -15.51 8.51
CA ASP A 357 -17.57 -16.68 8.62
C ASP A 357 -19.07 -16.32 8.65
N ASP A 358 -19.43 -15.03 8.60
CA ASP A 358 -20.83 -14.60 8.56
C ASP A 358 -21.23 -14.25 7.12
N HIS A 359 -22.22 -14.98 6.60
CA HIS A 359 -22.74 -14.82 5.24
C HIS A 359 -23.98 -13.91 5.17
N GLN A 360 -24.28 -13.16 6.22
CA GLN A 360 -25.38 -12.21 6.25
C GLN A 360 -24.83 -10.79 6.45
N PRO A 361 -25.33 -9.78 5.71
CA PRO A 361 -24.96 -8.39 5.94
C PRO A 361 -25.29 -7.97 7.36
N SER A 362 -24.40 -7.23 8.00
CA SER A 362 -24.63 -6.68 9.31
C SER A 362 -25.78 -5.66 9.30
N ALA A 363 -26.51 -5.54 10.40
CA ALA A 363 -27.55 -4.51 10.53
C ALA A 363 -26.96 -3.08 10.35
N ALA A 364 -25.69 -2.89 10.71
CA ALA A 364 -24.99 -1.64 10.50
C ALA A 364 -24.76 -1.34 8.99
N LEU A 365 -24.34 -2.36 8.21
CA LEU A 365 -24.15 -2.22 6.77
C LEU A 365 -25.45 -1.81 6.06
N ILE A 366 -26.55 -2.50 6.38
CA ILE A 366 -27.90 -2.20 5.87
C ILE A 366 -28.29 -0.76 6.20
N LYS A 367 -28.15 -0.38 7.48
CA LYS A 367 -28.50 0.96 7.97
C LYS A 367 -27.68 2.06 7.29
N PHE A 368 -26.36 1.89 7.19
CA PHE A 368 -25.50 2.92 6.61
C PHE A 368 -25.62 3.00 5.09
N GLN A 369 -25.87 1.88 4.40
CA GLN A 369 -26.23 1.91 3.00
C GLN A 369 -27.48 2.76 2.75
N ASN A 370 -28.53 2.54 3.54
CA ASN A 370 -29.77 3.32 3.43
C ASN A 370 -29.55 4.81 3.73
N ALA A 371 -28.69 5.13 4.70
CA ALA A 371 -28.40 6.51 5.07
C ALA A 371 -27.55 7.26 4.03
N LEU A 372 -26.55 6.58 3.44
CA LEU A 372 -25.59 7.20 2.52
C LEU A 372 -26.00 7.04 1.04
N LYS A 373 -26.90 6.12 0.72
CA LYS A 373 -27.39 5.81 -0.65
C LYS A 373 -26.24 5.44 -1.61
N VAL A 374 -25.31 4.59 -1.15
CA VAL A 374 -24.16 4.12 -1.93
C VAL A 374 -24.16 2.60 -2.06
N PRO A 375 -23.50 2.03 -3.08
CA PRO A 375 -23.28 0.59 -3.18
C PRO A 375 -22.65 0.02 -1.89
N ALA A 376 -23.04 -1.21 -1.53
CA ALA A 376 -22.48 -1.91 -0.39
C ALA A 376 -22.07 -3.34 -0.76
N VAL A 377 -20.92 -3.76 -0.24
CA VAL A 377 -20.34 -5.09 -0.46
C VAL A 377 -20.06 -5.73 0.90
N HIS A 378 -20.50 -6.96 1.06
CA HIS A 378 -20.20 -7.80 2.21
C HIS A 378 -19.27 -8.91 1.76
N LEU A 379 -18.02 -8.86 2.20
CA LEU A 379 -16.98 -9.80 1.84
C LEU A 379 -16.90 -10.94 2.84
N VAL A 380 -16.89 -12.17 2.31
CA VAL A 380 -16.75 -13.40 3.09
C VAL A 380 -15.49 -14.15 2.68
N ARG A 381 -14.92 -14.94 3.58
CA ARG A 381 -13.68 -15.69 3.33
C ARG A 381 -13.88 -16.74 2.22
N THR A 382 -14.97 -17.48 2.29
CA THR A 382 -15.29 -18.52 1.31
C THR A 382 -16.78 -18.52 1.01
N ALA A 383 -17.13 -18.62 -0.27
CA ALA A 383 -18.48 -18.86 -0.74
C ALA A 383 -18.44 -19.56 -2.09
N ALA A 384 -19.47 -20.35 -2.43
CA ALA A 384 -19.58 -21.01 -3.71
C ALA A 384 -19.83 -20.04 -4.89
N GLY A 385 -20.17 -18.78 -4.58
CA GLY A 385 -20.45 -17.76 -5.58
C GLY A 385 -20.83 -16.44 -4.88
N TYR A 386 -21.36 -15.52 -5.62
CA TYR A 386 -21.90 -14.27 -5.07
C TYR A 386 -23.42 -14.27 -5.08
N ARG A 387 -24.01 -13.46 -4.24
CA ARG A 387 -25.45 -13.18 -4.21
C ARG A 387 -25.72 -11.71 -3.93
N ARG A 388 -26.90 -11.26 -4.33
CA ARG A 388 -27.39 -9.92 -4.00
C ARG A 388 -28.61 -10.03 -3.10
N ILE A 389 -28.60 -9.25 -2.03
CA ILE A 389 -29.74 -9.12 -1.11
C ILE A 389 -30.34 -7.75 -1.36
N SER A 390 -31.67 -7.72 -1.62
CA SER A 390 -32.40 -6.46 -1.76
C SER A 390 -32.39 -5.69 -0.44
N ASN A 391 -32.13 -4.40 -0.52
CA ASN A 391 -32.19 -3.45 0.58
C ASN A 391 -32.82 -2.16 0.06
N ASP A 392 -34.13 -2.02 0.23
CA ASP A 392 -34.96 -0.97 -0.37
C ASP A 392 -34.70 -0.86 -1.88
N ASP A 393 -34.32 0.33 -2.38
CA ASP A 393 -34.03 0.59 -3.81
C ASP A 393 -32.64 0.12 -4.27
N GLN A 394 -31.87 -0.49 -3.40
CA GLN A 394 -30.50 -0.92 -3.66
C GLN A 394 -30.31 -2.40 -3.34
N ALA A 395 -29.16 -2.93 -3.69
CA ALA A 395 -28.76 -4.28 -3.31
C ALA A 395 -27.43 -4.26 -2.54
N ILE A 396 -27.24 -5.20 -1.62
CA ILE A 396 -25.97 -5.50 -1.02
C ILE A 396 -25.39 -6.72 -1.74
N LEU A 397 -24.21 -6.58 -2.29
CA LEU A 397 -23.46 -7.69 -2.86
C LEU A 397 -22.79 -8.49 -1.72
N ILE A 398 -23.01 -9.81 -1.68
CA ILE A 398 -22.24 -10.74 -0.86
C ILE A 398 -21.35 -11.53 -1.80
N ALA A 399 -20.03 -11.49 -1.59
CA ALA A 399 -19.06 -12.12 -2.48
C ALA A 399 -17.86 -12.70 -1.72
N PRO A 400 -17.21 -13.76 -2.26
CA PRO A 400 -15.91 -14.20 -1.76
C PRO A 400 -14.88 -13.08 -1.92
N ALA A 401 -14.13 -12.78 -0.85
CA ALA A 401 -13.13 -11.72 -0.86
C ALA A 401 -12.07 -11.93 -1.96
N CYS A 402 -11.60 -13.16 -2.14
CA CYS A 402 -10.61 -13.48 -3.16
C CYS A 402 -11.06 -13.15 -4.59
N GLN A 403 -12.37 -13.29 -4.88
CA GLN A 403 -12.94 -12.99 -6.19
C GLN A 403 -13.13 -11.47 -6.37
N TYR A 404 -13.75 -10.84 -5.38
CA TYR A 404 -14.05 -9.39 -5.45
C TYR A 404 -12.78 -8.56 -5.51
N LEU A 405 -11.83 -8.85 -4.60
CA LEU A 405 -10.59 -8.08 -4.47
C LEU A 405 -9.64 -8.29 -5.65
N ALA A 406 -9.65 -9.48 -6.29
CA ALA A 406 -8.93 -9.71 -7.54
C ALA A 406 -9.41 -8.80 -8.69
N GLY A 407 -10.65 -8.33 -8.63
CA GLY A 407 -11.25 -7.43 -9.61
C GLY A 407 -10.87 -5.96 -9.42
N LEU A 408 -10.24 -5.57 -8.32
CA LEU A 408 -9.91 -4.15 -8.08
C LEU A 408 -8.88 -3.64 -9.09
N PRO A 409 -9.16 -2.50 -9.77
CA PRO A 409 -8.24 -1.89 -10.73
C PRO A 409 -6.98 -1.32 -10.11
#